data_fa529f8dd7a24b04f8b4384fbf24e3cc
#
_entry.id   fa529f8dd7a24b04f8b4384fbf24e3cc
#
_cell.length_a   1.000
_cell.length_b   1.000
_cell.length_c   1.000
_cell.angle_alpha   90.00
_cell.angle_beta   90.00
_cell.angle_gamma   90.00
#
_symmetry.space_group_name_H-M   'P 1'
#
loop_
_entity.id
_entity.type
_entity.pdbx_description
1 polymer ?
#
loop_
_entity_poly.entity_id
_entity_poly.type
_entity_poly.pdbx_seq_one_letter_code
_entity_poly.pdbx_strand_id
1 'polypeptide(L)'
;MKIKKGDHVIVMAGRDRGRSGLVIAAYPDRGKVLVQGVNVVKKNKKVTYQGQRGAKEGGITHEEAPIDVSNVQLADPDSKRPARVGYEINEDGQKIRVARPSGKEI
;
A
#
# COMPACT_ATOMS: atom_id res chain seq x y z
N MET A 1 -12.75 4.30 -2.16
CA MET A 1 -11.28 4.47 -2.16
C MET A 1 -10.74 4.19 -3.55
N LYS A 2 -9.96 5.10 -4.08
CA LYS A 2 -9.44 4.95 -5.46
C LYS A 2 -8.23 4.03 -5.55
N ILE A 3 -7.53 3.81 -4.43
CA ILE A 3 -6.38 2.93 -4.39
C ILE A 3 -6.82 1.54 -4.00
N LYS A 4 -6.32 0.53 -4.69
CA LYS A 4 -6.70 -0.86 -4.51
C LYS A 4 -5.48 -1.73 -4.30
N LYS A 5 -5.70 -2.94 -3.81
CA LYS A 5 -4.66 -3.95 -3.72
C LYS A 5 -4.03 -4.18 -5.08
N GLY A 6 -2.71 -4.22 -5.12
CA GLY A 6 -1.96 -4.40 -6.35
C GLY A 6 -1.50 -3.11 -7.01
N ASP A 7 -1.93 -1.96 -6.50
CA ASP A 7 -1.49 -0.69 -7.04
C ASP A 7 -0.09 -0.33 -6.51
N HIS A 8 0.69 0.31 -7.36
CA HIS A 8 1.94 0.92 -6.93
C HIS A 8 1.66 2.32 -6.43
N VAL A 9 2.17 2.64 -5.26
CA VAL A 9 1.95 3.95 -4.64
C VAL A 9 3.27 4.53 -4.16
N ILE A 10 3.27 5.84 -3.97
CA ILE A 10 4.40 6.59 -3.42
C ILE A 10 3.93 7.25 -2.15
N VAL A 11 4.72 7.14 -1.10
CA VAL A 11 4.41 7.78 0.19
C VAL A 11 4.76 9.25 0.08
N MET A 12 3.76 10.10 0.33
CA MET A 12 3.89 11.55 0.16
C MET A 12 4.14 12.28 1.46
N ALA A 13 3.86 11.64 2.58
CA ALA A 13 4.00 12.29 3.89
C ALA A 13 4.34 11.26 4.95
N GLY A 14 4.96 11.72 6.03
CA GLY A 14 5.30 10.88 7.15
C GLY A 14 6.74 10.39 7.11
N ARG A 15 7.02 9.42 7.96
CA ARG A 15 8.37 8.91 8.16
C ARG A 15 8.99 8.32 6.89
N ASP A 16 8.17 7.67 6.08
CA ASP A 16 8.64 6.99 4.87
C ASP A 16 8.44 7.79 3.59
N ARG A 17 8.29 9.10 3.71
CA ARG A 17 8.09 9.98 2.55
C ARG A 17 9.15 9.73 1.49
N GLY A 18 8.71 9.57 0.25
CA GLY A 18 9.58 9.29 -0.88
C GLY A 18 9.72 7.82 -1.21
N ARG A 19 9.33 6.93 -0.31
CA ARG A 19 9.35 5.50 -0.60
C ARG A 19 8.16 5.11 -1.45
N SER A 20 8.34 4.06 -2.22
CA SER A 20 7.25 3.51 -3.02
C SER A 20 7.10 2.03 -2.74
N GLY A 21 5.96 1.48 -3.06
CA GLY A 21 5.72 0.07 -2.86
C GLY A 21 4.38 -0.36 -3.44
N LEU A 22 4.14 -1.65 -3.32
CA LEU A 22 2.93 -2.28 -3.80
C LEU A 22 1.92 -2.36 -2.66
N VAL A 23 0.68 -2.00 -2.95
CA VAL A 23 -0.40 -2.12 -1.97
C VAL A 23 -0.75 -3.59 -1.83
N ILE A 24 -0.56 -4.14 -0.64
CA ILE A 24 -0.83 -5.54 -0.37
C ILE A 24 -2.19 -5.77 0.28
N ALA A 25 -2.79 -4.72 0.83
CA ALA A 25 -4.16 -4.77 1.34
C ALA A 25 -4.72 -3.36 1.40
N ALA A 26 -6.03 -3.25 1.26
CA ALA A 26 -6.73 -1.99 1.37
C ALA A 26 -7.87 -2.14 2.35
N TYR A 27 -8.07 -1.14 3.18
CA TYR A 27 -9.11 -1.12 4.20
C TYR A 27 -9.99 0.12 4.01
N PRO A 28 -10.95 0.06 3.09
CA PRO A 28 -11.75 1.25 2.73
C PRO A 28 -12.52 1.83 3.91
N ASP A 29 -13.02 0.99 4.80
CA ASP A 29 -13.79 1.44 5.96
C ASP A 29 -12.94 2.29 6.89
N ARG A 30 -11.64 2.11 6.89
CA ARG A 30 -10.73 2.84 7.77
C ARG A 30 -9.96 3.91 7.03
N GLY A 31 -10.06 3.96 5.71
CA GLY A 31 -9.25 4.86 4.90
C GLY A 31 -7.76 4.56 4.95
N LYS A 32 -7.40 3.29 5.10
CA LYS A 32 -6.00 2.89 5.25
C LYS A 32 -5.60 1.85 4.22
N VAL A 33 -4.30 1.80 3.94
CA VAL A 33 -3.73 0.81 3.04
C VAL A 33 -2.47 0.24 3.67
N LEU A 34 -2.16 -0.99 3.31
CA LEU A 34 -0.95 -1.68 3.73
C LEU A 34 -0.04 -1.75 2.51
N VAL A 35 1.15 -1.17 2.63
CA VAL A 35 2.08 -1.07 1.50
C VAL A 35 3.33 -1.86 1.84
N GLN A 36 3.75 -2.70 0.90
CA GLN A 36 4.92 -3.55 1.09
C GLN A 36 6.18 -2.71 1.33
N GLY A 37 6.89 -3.03 2.38
CA GLY A 37 8.15 -2.36 2.72
C GLY A 37 8.01 -0.95 3.28
N VAL A 38 6.78 -0.49 3.51
CA VAL A 38 6.51 0.86 3.99
C VAL A 38 5.86 0.79 5.36
N ASN A 39 6.19 1.74 6.21
CA ASN A 39 5.67 1.83 7.58
C ASN A 39 5.94 0.54 8.36
N VAL A 40 7.14 0.01 8.20
CA VAL A 40 7.54 -1.20 8.88
C VAL A 40 7.73 -0.88 10.35
N VAL A 41 7.04 -1.61 11.19
CA VAL A 41 7.12 -1.45 12.64
C VAL A 41 7.69 -2.70 13.25
N LYS A 42 8.33 -2.50 14.38
CA LYS A 42 8.92 -3.57 15.15
C LYS A 42 7.90 -4.03 16.17
N LYS A 43 7.53 -5.28 16.10
CA LYS A 43 6.55 -5.83 17.02
C LYS A 43 7.17 -6.93 17.85
N ASN A 44 6.90 -6.89 19.15
CA ASN A 44 7.25 -8.00 20.03
C ASN A 44 6.12 -8.98 20.01
N LYS A 45 6.38 -10.17 19.51
CA LYS A 45 5.36 -11.19 19.49
C LYS A 45 5.49 -12.04 20.73
N LYS A 46 4.36 -12.26 21.36
CA LYS A 46 4.31 -13.12 22.52
C LYS A 46 4.48 -14.56 22.07
N VAL A 47 5.36 -15.27 22.74
CA VAL A 47 5.54 -16.70 22.46
C VAL A 47 4.34 -17.44 22.96
N THR A 48 3.75 -18.22 22.06
CA THR A 48 2.63 -19.07 22.41
C THR A 48 3.11 -20.51 22.38
N TYR A 49 3.31 -21.09 23.52
CA TYR A 49 3.75 -22.45 23.57
C TYR A 49 2.63 -23.40 23.46
N GLN A 50 2.86 -24.37 22.66
CA GLN A 50 2.00 -25.51 22.58
C GLN A 50 2.79 -26.73 22.99
N GLY A 51 3.58 -26.56 24.02
CA GLY A 51 4.46 -27.61 24.48
C GLY A 51 5.69 -27.80 23.63
N GLN A 52 5.97 -26.89 22.75
CA GLN A 52 7.13 -27.02 21.90
C GLN A 52 8.32 -26.34 22.49
N ARG A 53 9.34 -27.09 22.68
CA ARG A 53 10.58 -26.48 23.07
C ARG A 53 11.18 -25.84 21.85
N GLY A 54 11.95 -24.89 21.96
CA GLY A 54 12.56 -24.23 20.87
C GLY A 54 11.74 -23.10 20.29
N ALA A 55 10.51 -23.03 20.68
CA ALA A 55 9.66 -21.92 20.26
C ALA A 55 9.89 -20.72 21.13
N LYS A 56 11.07 -20.52 21.53
CA LYS A 56 11.42 -19.45 22.44
C LYS A 56 11.57 -18.12 21.77
N GLU A 57 11.51 -18.13 20.48
CA GLU A 57 11.71 -16.90 19.79
C GLU A 57 10.44 -16.17 19.58
N GLY A 58 9.75 -15.88 20.60
CA GLY A 58 8.68 -14.96 20.46
C GLY A 58 9.18 -13.71 19.81
N GLY A 59 10.19 -13.22 20.31
CA GLY A 59 11.02 -12.26 19.74
C GLY A 59 10.37 -11.10 19.02
N ILE A 60 11.14 -10.54 18.14
CA ILE A 60 10.82 -9.29 17.47
C ILE A 60 10.61 -9.56 16.00
N THR A 61 9.50 -9.10 15.47
CA THR A 61 9.24 -9.18 14.03
C THR A 61 9.09 -7.80 13.46
N HIS A 62 9.36 -7.69 12.16
CA HIS A 62 9.15 -6.46 11.43
C HIS A 62 7.99 -6.68 10.50
N GLU A 63 6.96 -5.90 10.67
CA GLU A 63 5.75 -6.03 9.86
C GLU A 63 5.31 -4.65 9.37
N GLU A 64 4.73 -4.62 8.18
CA GLU A 64 4.13 -3.39 7.68
C GLU A 64 2.90 -3.07 8.52
N ALA A 65 2.71 -1.81 8.82
CA ALA A 65 1.51 -1.32 9.47
C ALA A 65 0.70 -0.49 8.48
N PRO A 66 -0.62 -0.48 8.61
CA PRO A 66 -1.44 0.32 7.72
C PRO A 66 -1.12 1.81 7.84
N ILE A 67 -1.18 2.50 6.70
CA ILE A 67 -1.01 3.96 6.68
C ILE A 67 -2.26 4.58 6.09
N ASP A 68 -2.47 5.84 6.43
CA ASP A 68 -3.61 6.59 5.94
C ASP A 68 -3.50 6.74 4.43
N VAL A 69 -4.58 6.50 3.72
CA VAL A 69 -4.58 6.59 2.26
C VAL A 69 -4.27 7.99 1.77
N SER A 70 -4.55 9.00 2.58
CA SER A 70 -4.21 10.39 2.22
C SER A 70 -2.71 10.64 2.18
N ASN A 71 -1.92 9.76 2.78
CA ASN A 71 -0.46 9.89 2.81
C ASN A 71 0.23 9.22 1.64
N VAL A 72 -0.51 8.57 0.76
CA VAL A 72 0.05 7.92 -0.42
C VAL A 72 -0.62 8.44 -1.67
N GLN A 73 0.08 8.31 -2.79
CA GLN A 73 -0.44 8.69 -4.08
C GLN A 73 -0.05 7.62 -5.08
N LEU A 74 -0.93 7.36 -6.04
CA LEU A 74 -0.68 6.37 -7.05
C LEU A 74 0.55 6.76 -7.88
N ALA A 75 1.36 5.77 -8.23
CA ALA A 75 2.50 6.01 -9.12
C ALA A 75 2.05 5.88 -10.57
N ASP A 76 2.46 6.82 -11.39
CA ASP A 76 2.18 6.79 -12.82
C ASP A 76 2.95 5.61 -13.44
N PRO A 77 2.31 4.75 -14.23
CA PRO A 77 3.01 3.59 -14.80
C PRO A 77 4.17 3.96 -15.72
N ASP A 78 4.07 5.10 -16.39
CA ASP A 78 5.13 5.53 -17.31
C ASP A 78 6.28 6.22 -16.59
N SER A 79 5.97 7.29 -15.85
CA SER A 79 6.99 8.14 -15.28
C SER A 79 7.45 7.70 -13.91
N LYS A 80 6.71 6.82 -13.27
CA LYS A 80 6.95 6.37 -11.89
C LYS A 80 6.85 7.52 -10.89
N ARG A 81 6.21 8.61 -11.26
CA ARG A 81 6.01 9.77 -10.40
C ARG A 81 4.62 9.73 -9.80
N PRO A 82 4.38 10.48 -8.72
CA PRO A 82 3.04 10.53 -8.16
C PRO A 82 2.03 11.04 -9.20
N ALA A 83 0.90 10.40 -9.24
CA ALA A 83 -0.16 10.72 -10.20
C ALA A 83 -1.50 10.73 -9.51
N ARG A 84 -2.44 11.45 -10.09
CA ARG A 84 -3.82 11.42 -9.65
C ARG A 84 -4.57 10.33 -10.37
N VAL A 85 -5.57 9.78 -9.71
CA VAL A 85 -6.45 8.80 -10.31
C VAL A 85 -7.63 9.53 -10.95
N GLY A 86 -7.81 9.35 -12.24
CA GLY A 86 -9.00 9.80 -12.94
C GLY A 86 -9.75 8.58 -13.46
N TYR A 87 -10.93 8.84 -14.00
CA TYR A 87 -11.75 7.79 -14.61
C TYR A 87 -12.11 8.21 -16.02
N GLU A 88 -12.08 7.24 -16.91
CA GLU A 88 -12.47 7.44 -18.30
C GLU A 88 -13.33 6.26 -18.73
N ILE A 89 -14.09 6.46 -19.79
CA ILE A 89 -14.88 5.39 -20.38
C ILE A 89 -14.13 4.91 -21.62
N ASN A 90 -13.83 3.61 -21.65
CA ASN A 90 -13.10 3.04 -22.76
C ASN A 90 -14.03 2.76 -23.94
N GLU A 91 -13.49 2.20 -25.00
CA GLU A 91 -14.25 1.91 -26.23
C GLU A 91 -15.39 0.94 -25.99
N ASP A 92 -15.26 0.07 -25.00
CA ASP A 92 -16.30 -0.89 -24.65
C ASP A 92 -17.36 -0.32 -23.72
N GLY A 93 -17.27 0.96 -23.38
CA GLY A 93 -18.21 1.59 -22.49
C GLY A 93 -17.95 1.34 -21.02
N GLN A 94 -16.82 0.78 -20.68
CA GLN A 94 -16.46 0.47 -19.30
C GLN A 94 -15.71 1.62 -18.66
N LYS A 95 -15.98 1.84 -17.38
CA LYS A 95 -15.28 2.85 -16.61
C LYS A 95 -13.93 2.30 -16.18
N ILE A 96 -12.87 2.97 -16.57
CA ILE A 96 -11.52 2.54 -16.23
C ILE A 96 -10.81 3.62 -15.42
N ARG A 97 -9.83 3.20 -14.63
CA ARG A 97 -8.97 4.12 -13.91
C ARG A 97 -7.79 4.50 -14.79
N VAL A 98 -7.44 5.76 -14.78
CA VAL A 98 -6.27 6.24 -15.53
C VAL A 98 -5.41 7.09 -14.61
N ALA A 99 -4.11 7.07 -14.84
CA ALA A 99 -3.18 7.96 -14.16
C ALA A 99 -3.16 9.29 -14.89
N ARG A 100 -3.17 10.38 -14.16
CA ARG A 100 -3.06 11.70 -14.74
C ARG A 100 -1.76 12.34 -14.28
N PRO A 101 -1.02 13.00 -15.14
CA PRO A 101 -1.47 13.52 -16.45
C PRO A 101 -1.29 12.59 -17.64
N SER A 102 -0.65 11.43 -17.48
CA SER A 102 -0.31 10.60 -18.64
C SER A 102 -1.52 10.00 -19.36
N GLY A 103 -2.61 9.77 -18.64
CA GLY A 103 -3.79 9.14 -19.22
C GLY A 103 -3.68 7.63 -19.35
N LYS A 104 -2.64 7.03 -18.82
CA LYS A 104 -2.46 5.58 -18.89
C LYS A 104 -3.42 4.86 -17.96
N GLU A 105 -3.99 3.78 -18.44
CA GLU A 105 -4.85 2.92 -17.63
C GLU A 105 -4.05 2.25 -16.51
N ILE A 106 -4.66 2.16 -15.36
CA ILE A 106 -4.05 1.53 -14.21
C ILE A 106 -4.85 0.36 -13.69
#